data_22a9ad4396e3a8168bde27c9a3340c7f
#
_entry.id   22a9ad4396e3a8168bde27c9a3340c7f
#
_cell.length_a   1.000
_cell.length_b   1.000
_cell.length_c   1.000
_cell.angle_alpha   90.00
_cell.angle_beta   90.00
_cell.angle_gamma   90.00
#
_symmetry.space_group_name_H-M   'P 1'
#
loop_
_entity.id
_entity.type
_entity.pdbx_description
1 polymer ?
#
loop_
_entity_poly.entity_id
_entity_poly.type
_entity_poly.pdbx_seq_one_letter_code
_entity_poly.pdbx_strand_id
1 'polypeptide(L)'
;MIFCPLFSGSSGNSTFIASDSTKILVDAGLAGKTIENGLLNIGEKPQDIDAILVTHEHTDHIKGVGILSRRYDIPIYANELTWKAMSKSIGKIKEHNIKIIYNNYVQIKDFDITSYKISHDAADPRGYDIRNKNKSVCVATDLGFLSDEIKSHLNNANVILLESNHDVEMLKFGPYPYTLKRRILSKIGHLSNEDCGKAILDIANGKFKKIILGHLSKINNYPELAYKTVLNVLNKSGIKLNKDLSVFMAKRNMPSNYTKF
;
A
#
# COMPACT_ATOMS: atom_id res chain seq x y z
N MET A 1 -1.98 -6.15 -16.56
CA MET A 1 -1.17 -5.89 -15.34
C MET A 1 -1.39 -7.00 -14.32
N ILE A 2 -0.42 -7.16 -13.44
CA ILE A 2 -0.47 -8.09 -12.29
C ILE A 2 -0.39 -7.25 -11.03
N PHE A 3 -1.14 -7.62 -10.00
CA PHE A 3 -1.12 -7.00 -8.69
C PHE A 3 -1.15 -8.09 -7.60
N CYS A 4 -0.22 -8.02 -6.65
CA CYS A 4 -0.14 -8.97 -5.55
C CYS A 4 0.47 -8.33 -4.30
N PRO A 5 -0.30 -8.00 -3.27
CA PRO A 5 0.27 -7.73 -1.95
C PRO A 5 1.01 -8.97 -1.45
N LEU A 6 2.34 -8.90 -1.37
CA LEU A 6 3.17 -9.97 -0.81
C LEU A 6 2.96 -10.07 0.70
N PHE A 7 2.89 -8.91 1.34
CA PHE A 7 2.69 -8.74 2.78
C PHE A 7 1.95 -7.44 3.01
N SER A 8 0.97 -7.43 3.91
CA SER A 8 0.23 -6.20 4.22
C SER A 8 -0.24 -6.17 5.68
N GLY A 9 0.27 -5.22 6.44
CA GLY A 9 -0.11 -4.98 7.83
C GLY A 9 0.92 -4.17 8.59
N SER A 10 0.58 -3.71 9.77
CA SER A 10 1.42 -2.89 10.67
C SER A 10 2.76 -3.52 11.11
N SER A 11 3.11 -4.70 10.61
CA SER A 11 4.39 -5.37 10.86
C SER A 11 5.31 -5.42 9.66
N GLY A 12 4.81 -5.07 8.47
CA GLY A 12 5.58 -4.98 7.25
C GLY A 12 4.70 -5.06 6.00
N ASN A 13 5.02 -4.21 5.04
CA ASN A 13 4.29 -4.02 3.80
C ASN A 13 5.21 -4.22 2.61
N SER A 14 4.73 -4.91 1.59
CA SER A 14 5.36 -5.01 0.28
C SER A 14 4.33 -5.46 -0.74
N THR A 15 4.20 -4.73 -1.83
CA THR A 15 3.25 -5.03 -2.90
C THR A 15 3.98 -5.20 -4.21
N PHE A 16 3.80 -6.35 -4.86
CA PHE A 16 4.33 -6.64 -6.19
C PHE A 16 3.35 -6.18 -7.26
N ILE A 17 3.85 -5.44 -8.25
CA ILE A 17 3.08 -4.97 -9.40
C ILE A 17 3.90 -5.23 -10.66
N ALA A 18 3.26 -5.80 -11.69
CA ALA A 18 3.96 -6.08 -12.94
C ALA A 18 3.09 -5.83 -14.18
N SER A 19 3.78 -5.52 -15.27
CA SER A 19 3.30 -5.57 -16.64
C SER A 19 4.01 -6.71 -17.39
N ASP A 20 3.93 -6.70 -18.71
CA ASP A 20 4.69 -7.64 -19.55
C ASP A 20 6.20 -7.31 -19.59
N SER A 21 6.60 -6.06 -19.32
CA SER A 21 8.00 -5.58 -19.40
C SER A 21 8.57 -4.99 -18.12
N THR A 22 7.75 -4.73 -17.11
CA THR A 22 8.16 -4.06 -15.86
C THR A 22 7.66 -4.80 -14.63
N LYS A 23 8.55 -4.98 -13.65
CA LYS A 23 8.24 -5.57 -12.34
C LYS A 23 8.73 -4.64 -11.24
N ILE A 24 7.83 -4.21 -10.36
CA ILE A 24 8.18 -3.29 -9.27
C ILE A 24 7.65 -3.78 -7.93
N LEU A 25 8.29 -3.32 -6.87
CA LEU A 25 7.76 -3.38 -5.51
C LEU A 25 7.32 -1.98 -5.06
N VAL A 26 6.17 -1.90 -4.42
CA VAL A 26 5.82 -0.76 -3.57
C VAL A 26 6.09 -1.20 -2.14
N ASP A 27 7.06 -0.56 -1.52
CA ASP A 27 7.65 -0.87 -0.22
C ASP A 27 8.32 -2.27 -0.11
N ALA A 28 9.20 -2.40 0.87
CA ALA A 28 9.83 -3.65 1.27
C ALA A 28 10.05 -3.64 2.80
N GLY A 29 8.94 -3.64 3.53
CA GLY A 29 8.91 -3.39 4.98
C GLY A 29 9.29 -4.58 5.87
N LEU A 30 9.69 -5.70 5.29
CA LEU A 30 10.16 -6.89 6.00
C LEU A 30 11.63 -7.18 5.71
N ALA A 31 12.23 -8.14 6.44
CA ALA A 31 13.59 -8.55 6.14
C ALA A 31 13.74 -8.99 4.67
N GLY A 32 14.85 -8.64 4.02
CA GLY A 32 15.07 -8.94 2.60
C GLY A 32 14.79 -10.40 2.24
N LYS A 33 15.23 -11.36 3.07
CA LYS A 33 14.95 -12.79 2.88
C LYS A 33 13.46 -13.13 2.90
N THR A 34 12.66 -12.43 3.68
CA THR A 34 11.21 -12.62 3.73
C THR A 34 10.57 -12.14 2.43
N ILE A 35 10.99 -10.95 1.93
CA ILE A 35 10.51 -10.42 0.64
C ILE A 35 10.91 -11.35 -0.51
N GLU A 36 12.16 -11.83 -0.55
CA GLU A 36 12.64 -12.80 -1.54
C GLU A 36 11.76 -14.06 -1.56
N ASN A 37 11.51 -14.65 -0.40
CA ASN A 37 10.62 -15.81 -0.29
C ASN A 37 9.19 -15.49 -0.75
N GLY A 38 8.67 -14.28 -0.45
CA GLY A 38 7.37 -13.82 -0.92
C GLY A 38 7.29 -13.77 -2.46
N LEU A 39 8.32 -13.25 -3.11
CA LEU A 39 8.42 -13.24 -4.58
C LEU A 39 8.50 -14.66 -5.14
N LEU A 40 9.37 -15.51 -4.60
CA LEU A 40 9.51 -16.90 -5.04
C LEU A 40 8.20 -17.70 -4.90
N ASN A 41 7.42 -17.44 -3.86
CA ASN A 41 6.13 -18.10 -3.62
C ASN A 41 5.06 -17.75 -4.69
N ILE A 42 5.25 -16.65 -5.42
CA ILE A 42 4.38 -16.28 -6.56
C ILE A 42 5.04 -16.57 -7.92
N GLY A 43 6.17 -17.30 -7.93
CA GLY A 43 6.90 -17.64 -9.15
C GLY A 43 7.80 -16.52 -9.72
N GLU A 44 8.01 -15.44 -8.95
CA GLU A 44 8.83 -14.30 -9.36
C GLU A 44 10.22 -14.36 -8.75
N LYS A 45 11.21 -13.83 -9.47
CA LYS A 45 12.60 -13.82 -8.99
C LYS A 45 12.99 -12.43 -8.53
N PRO A 46 13.66 -12.29 -7.35
CA PRO A 46 14.08 -10.98 -6.84
C PRO A 46 14.97 -10.18 -7.80
N GLN A 47 15.80 -10.84 -8.58
CA GLN A 47 16.68 -10.22 -9.58
C GLN A 47 15.95 -9.64 -10.79
N ASP A 48 14.68 -10.00 -11.00
CA ASP A 48 13.86 -9.49 -12.10
C ASP A 48 13.11 -8.20 -11.71
N ILE A 49 13.28 -7.73 -10.47
CA ILE A 49 12.64 -6.49 -9.99
C ILE A 49 13.39 -5.28 -10.55
N ASP A 50 12.67 -4.44 -11.27
CA ASP A 50 13.20 -3.24 -11.93
C ASP A 50 13.30 -2.03 -11.01
N ALA A 51 12.47 -1.95 -9.97
CA ALA A 51 12.44 -0.83 -9.04
C ALA A 51 11.74 -1.15 -7.72
N ILE A 52 12.12 -0.42 -6.67
CA ILE A 52 11.38 -0.33 -5.41
C ILE A 52 10.89 1.11 -5.26
N LEU A 53 9.57 1.32 -5.20
CA LEU A 53 8.97 2.59 -4.81
C LEU A 53 8.79 2.60 -3.29
N VAL A 54 9.18 3.68 -2.62
CA VAL A 54 8.99 3.81 -1.18
C VAL A 54 7.93 4.86 -0.90
N THR A 55 6.91 4.49 -0.13
CA THR A 55 5.82 5.39 0.26
C THR A 55 6.25 6.40 1.32
N HIS A 56 6.93 5.93 2.35
CA HIS A 56 7.49 6.73 3.44
C HIS A 56 8.52 5.94 4.26
N GLU A 57 9.20 6.60 5.19
CA GLU A 57 10.38 6.09 5.89
C GLU A 57 10.12 5.17 7.09
N HIS A 58 8.89 4.84 7.45
CA HIS A 58 8.64 3.94 8.58
C HIS A 58 9.21 2.55 8.36
N THR A 59 9.66 1.92 9.45
CA THR A 59 10.41 0.65 9.40
C THR A 59 9.63 -0.47 8.72
N ASP A 60 8.32 -0.53 8.89
CA ASP A 60 7.43 -1.50 8.25
C ASP A 60 7.18 -1.24 6.75
N HIS A 61 7.86 -0.23 6.17
CA HIS A 61 7.91 0.05 4.74
C HIS A 61 9.32 -0.06 4.15
N ILE A 62 10.38 0.16 4.95
CA ILE A 62 11.75 0.27 4.42
C ILE A 62 12.73 -0.81 4.89
N LYS A 63 12.40 -1.68 5.84
CA LYS A 63 13.32 -2.62 6.50
C LYS A 63 14.17 -3.46 5.54
N GLY A 64 13.62 -3.90 4.42
CA GLY A 64 14.29 -4.71 3.40
C GLY A 64 14.81 -3.92 2.20
N VAL A 65 14.43 -2.63 2.06
CA VAL A 65 14.73 -1.82 0.86
C VAL A 65 16.22 -1.80 0.56
N GLY A 66 17.05 -1.43 1.53
CA GLY A 66 18.49 -1.31 1.32
C GLY A 66 19.20 -2.63 1.03
N ILE A 67 18.78 -3.73 1.68
CA ILE A 67 19.40 -5.04 1.44
C ILE A 67 19.04 -5.59 0.06
N LEU A 68 17.79 -5.41 -0.40
CA LEU A 68 17.38 -5.84 -1.74
C LEU A 68 18.08 -5.03 -2.82
N SER A 69 18.16 -3.70 -2.66
CA SER A 69 18.89 -2.84 -3.60
C SER A 69 20.36 -3.24 -3.71
N ARG A 70 21.07 -3.45 -2.60
CA ARG A 70 22.48 -3.87 -2.63
C ARG A 70 22.69 -5.25 -3.24
N ARG A 71 21.79 -6.20 -2.97
CA ARG A 71 21.93 -7.60 -3.39
C ARG A 71 21.64 -7.80 -4.87
N TYR A 72 20.64 -7.11 -5.38
CA TYR A 72 20.12 -7.31 -6.73
C TYR A 72 20.30 -6.10 -7.64
N ASP A 73 21.01 -5.08 -7.16
CA ASP A 73 21.25 -3.82 -7.88
C ASP A 73 19.96 -3.09 -8.31
N ILE A 74 18.94 -3.13 -7.44
CA ILE A 74 17.62 -2.56 -7.72
C ILE A 74 17.60 -1.08 -7.36
N PRO A 75 17.19 -0.18 -8.29
CA PRO A 75 16.99 1.24 -8.00
C PRO A 75 15.82 1.47 -7.06
N ILE A 76 16.00 2.43 -6.15
CA ILE A 76 15.01 2.84 -5.16
C ILE A 76 14.48 4.22 -5.54
N TYR A 77 13.17 4.36 -5.62
CA TYR A 77 12.46 5.58 -5.95
C TYR A 77 11.70 6.11 -4.74
N ALA A 78 11.93 7.35 -4.36
CA ALA A 78 11.18 8.06 -3.32
C ALA A 78 11.28 9.58 -3.56
N ASN A 79 10.43 10.37 -2.91
CA ASN A 79 10.63 11.81 -2.88
C ASN A 79 11.84 12.20 -2.02
N GLU A 80 12.28 13.45 -2.12
CA GLU A 80 13.51 13.93 -1.48
C GLU A 80 13.45 13.83 0.06
N LEU A 81 12.32 14.17 0.66
CA LEU A 81 12.18 14.17 2.12
C LEU A 81 12.17 12.75 2.67
N THR A 82 11.49 11.81 2.01
CA THR A 82 11.54 10.39 2.35
C THR A 82 12.95 9.84 2.19
N TRP A 83 13.69 10.19 1.12
CA TRP A 83 15.10 9.81 0.96
C TRP A 83 15.96 10.30 2.12
N LYS A 84 15.84 11.57 2.48
CA LYS A 84 16.58 12.16 3.61
C LYS A 84 16.28 11.43 4.91
N ALA A 85 15.00 11.14 5.17
CA ALA A 85 14.57 10.47 6.40
C ALA A 85 15.03 9.01 6.49
N MET A 86 14.92 8.22 5.40
CA MET A 86 15.26 6.79 5.42
C MET A 86 16.77 6.50 5.25
N SER A 87 17.57 7.44 4.74
CA SER A 87 18.95 7.22 4.30
C SER A 87 19.85 6.55 5.37
N LYS A 88 19.69 6.93 6.64
CA LYS A 88 20.45 6.35 7.75
C LYS A 88 20.00 4.94 8.12
N SER A 89 18.75 4.58 7.85
CA SER A 89 18.14 3.31 8.26
C SER A 89 18.36 2.20 7.25
N ILE A 90 18.45 2.51 5.94
CA ILE A 90 18.58 1.50 4.88
C ILE A 90 20.03 1.12 4.55
N GLY A 91 21.01 1.80 5.16
CA GLY A 91 22.44 1.62 4.89
C GLY A 91 22.90 2.25 3.57
N LYS A 92 24.18 2.11 3.25
CA LYS A 92 24.77 2.74 2.04
C LYS A 92 24.17 2.14 0.77
N ILE A 93 23.66 3.00 -0.11
CA ILE A 93 23.12 2.66 -1.43
C ILE A 93 24.07 3.18 -2.50
N LYS A 94 24.24 2.41 -3.59
CA LYS A 94 25.00 2.86 -4.76
C LYS A 94 24.32 4.09 -5.39
N GLU A 95 25.09 5.06 -5.81
CA GLU A 95 24.58 6.34 -6.32
C GLU A 95 23.58 6.16 -7.48
N HIS A 96 23.89 5.27 -8.42
CA HIS A 96 23.01 4.99 -9.55
C HIS A 96 21.65 4.38 -9.18
N ASN A 97 21.52 3.82 -7.95
CA ASN A 97 20.28 3.27 -7.42
C ASN A 97 19.47 4.28 -6.59
N ILE A 98 19.98 5.49 -6.37
CA ILE A 98 19.26 6.57 -5.70
C ILE A 98 18.46 7.32 -6.76
N LYS A 99 17.14 7.19 -6.74
CA LYS A 99 16.23 7.86 -7.68
C LYS A 99 15.25 8.75 -6.93
N ILE A 100 15.32 10.06 -7.17
CA ILE A 100 14.40 11.02 -6.58
C ILE A 100 13.23 11.24 -7.53
N ILE A 101 12.00 11.12 -7.01
CA ILE A 101 10.78 11.43 -7.75
C ILE A 101 10.54 12.93 -7.65
N TYR A 102 10.67 13.63 -8.77
CA TYR A 102 10.35 15.05 -8.88
C TYR A 102 8.94 15.25 -9.44
N ASN A 103 8.28 16.34 -9.06
CA ASN A 103 6.95 16.71 -9.56
C ASN A 103 5.90 15.61 -9.46
N ASN A 104 6.03 14.73 -8.47
CA ASN A 104 5.10 13.62 -8.19
C ASN A 104 4.94 12.61 -9.34
N TYR A 105 5.85 12.57 -10.32
CA TYR A 105 5.76 11.70 -11.48
C TYR A 105 7.09 11.04 -11.81
N VAL A 106 7.02 9.79 -12.23
CA VAL A 106 8.16 9.07 -12.83
C VAL A 106 7.65 8.00 -13.80
N GLN A 107 8.36 7.83 -14.91
CA GLN A 107 8.16 6.72 -15.82
C GLN A 107 9.22 5.65 -15.55
N ILE A 108 8.79 4.41 -15.39
CA ILE A 108 9.67 3.24 -15.27
C ILE A 108 9.27 2.26 -16.36
N LYS A 109 10.07 2.17 -17.41
CA LYS A 109 9.77 1.39 -18.62
C LYS A 109 8.36 1.74 -19.16
N ASP A 110 7.41 0.80 -19.08
CA ASP A 110 6.02 0.97 -19.53
C ASP A 110 5.02 1.33 -18.42
N PHE A 111 5.50 1.68 -17.24
CA PHE A 111 4.68 2.23 -16.17
C PHE A 111 4.78 3.75 -16.08
N ASP A 112 3.63 4.41 -16.13
CA ASP A 112 3.46 5.80 -15.72
C ASP A 112 3.03 5.82 -14.26
N ILE A 113 3.85 6.43 -13.39
CA ILE A 113 3.69 6.40 -11.95
C ILE A 113 3.50 7.81 -11.43
N THR A 114 2.35 8.07 -10.82
CA THR A 114 2.07 9.33 -10.14
C THR A 114 1.99 9.08 -8.64
N SER A 115 2.74 9.85 -7.87
CA SER A 115 2.60 9.85 -6.40
C SER A 115 1.62 10.95 -5.98
N TYR A 116 0.81 10.67 -4.97
CA TYR A 116 -0.10 11.64 -4.35
C TYR A 116 0.11 11.71 -2.85
N LYS A 117 -0.19 12.86 -2.26
CA LYS A 117 0.02 13.09 -0.84
C LYS A 117 -1.00 12.33 -0.01
N ILE A 118 -0.52 11.64 1.04
CA ILE A 118 -1.37 11.00 2.05
C ILE A 118 -1.16 11.68 3.40
N SER A 119 -2.17 11.63 4.26
CA SER A 119 -2.10 12.25 5.58
C SER A 119 -1.60 11.24 6.61
N HIS A 120 -0.31 11.27 6.88
CA HIS A 120 0.35 10.39 7.84
C HIS A 120 1.50 11.11 8.54
N ASP A 121 1.93 10.63 9.71
CA ASP A 121 3.00 11.20 10.51
C ASP A 121 4.40 10.76 10.05
N ALA A 122 4.74 11.05 8.82
CA ALA A 122 6.02 10.80 8.19
C ALA A 122 6.57 12.07 7.52
N ALA A 123 7.79 12.04 7.00
CA ALA A 123 8.46 13.21 6.44
C ALA A 123 7.72 13.82 5.24
N ASP A 124 7.31 12.99 4.29
CA ASP A 124 6.45 13.37 3.15
C ASP A 124 5.80 12.11 2.56
N PRO A 125 4.78 11.55 3.25
CA PRO A 125 4.21 10.26 2.89
C PRO A 125 3.39 10.31 1.61
N ARG A 126 3.54 9.27 0.76
CA ARG A 126 2.93 9.18 -0.57
C ARG A 126 2.18 7.88 -0.78
N GLY A 127 1.03 7.99 -1.47
CA GLY A 127 0.44 6.87 -2.18
C GLY A 127 0.89 6.86 -3.63
N TYR A 128 0.63 5.77 -4.36
CA TYR A 128 1.03 5.63 -5.76
C TYR A 128 -0.14 5.20 -6.64
N ASP A 129 -0.33 5.90 -7.76
CA ASP A 129 -1.18 5.52 -8.90
C ASP A 129 -0.24 5.05 -10.02
N ILE A 130 -0.28 3.74 -10.32
CA ILE A 130 0.61 3.08 -11.28
C ILE A 130 -0.21 2.66 -12.48
N ARG A 131 0.10 3.18 -13.64
CA ARG A 131 -0.65 3.00 -14.88
C ARG A 131 0.17 2.28 -15.94
N ASN A 132 -0.52 1.44 -16.67
CA ASN A 132 -0.03 0.84 -17.91
C ASN A 132 -1.18 0.84 -18.93
N LYS A 133 -1.06 1.65 -19.98
CA LYS A 133 -2.12 1.86 -20.98
C LYS A 133 -3.42 2.32 -20.31
N ASN A 134 -4.47 1.53 -20.42
CA ASN A 134 -5.81 1.79 -19.85
C ASN A 134 -6.06 1.12 -18.50
N LYS A 135 -5.02 0.55 -17.87
CA LYS A 135 -5.10 -0.14 -16.56
C LYS A 135 -4.38 0.67 -15.51
N SER A 136 -4.92 0.69 -14.30
CA SER A 136 -4.37 1.44 -13.18
C SER A 136 -4.55 0.69 -11.86
N VAL A 137 -3.51 0.80 -11.03
CA VAL A 137 -3.47 0.29 -9.65
C VAL A 137 -3.15 1.44 -8.72
N CYS A 138 -3.90 1.57 -7.63
CA CYS A 138 -3.57 2.50 -6.56
C CYS A 138 -3.20 1.78 -5.27
N VAL A 139 -2.16 2.30 -4.59
CA VAL A 139 -1.75 1.90 -3.25
C VAL A 139 -2.02 3.08 -2.31
N ALA A 140 -2.94 2.90 -1.35
CA ALA A 140 -3.42 3.90 -0.40
C ALA A 140 -3.48 3.29 1.01
N THR A 141 -2.32 3.18 1.64
CA THR A 141 -2.16 2.74 3.04
C THR A 141 -1.57 3.86 3.87
N ASP A 142 -1.66 3.74 5.18
CA ASP A 142 -1.14 4.73 6.13
C ASP A 142 -1.78 6.11 5.98
N LEU A 143 -3.09 6.15 5.94
CA LEU A 143 -3.83 7.39 5.77
C LEU A 143 -4.89 7.58 6.85
N GLY A 144 -4.86 8.77 7.50
CA GLY A 144 -5.83 9.11 8.54
C GLY A 144 -7.21 9.51 8.00
N PHE A 145 -7.29 9.92 6.73
CA PHE A 145 -8.54 10.24 6.04
C PHE A 145 -8.39 10.25 4.52
N LEU A 146 -9.50 10.14 3.81
CA LEU A 146 -9.54 10.20 2.35
C LEU A 146 -9.73 11.65 1.87
N SER A 147 -8.66 12.28 1.37
CA SER A 147 -8.71 13.62 0.77
C SER A 147 -9.28 13.58 -0.66
N ASP A 148 -9.70 14.74 -1.20
CA ASP A 148 -10.18 14.84 -2.57
C ASP A 148 -9.10 14.50 -3.61
N GLU A 149 -7.82 14.81 -3.32
CA GLU A 149 -6.69 14.38 -4.14
C GLU A 149 -6.62 12.85 -4.22
N ILE A 150 -6.66 12.16 -3.07
CA ILE A 150 -6.65 10.69 -3.01
C ILE A 150 -7.87 10.14 -3.77
N LYS A 151 -9.07 10.66 -3.53
CA LYS A 151 -10.31 10.25 -4.23
C LYS A 151 -10.15 10.34 -5.75
N SER A 152 -9.54 11.40 -6.26
CA SER A 152 -9.35 11.61 -7.70
C SER A 152 -8.51 10.50 -8.35
N HIS A 153 -7.45 10.02 -7.67
CA HIS A 153 -6.64 8.89 -8.12
C HIS A 153 -7.42 7.57 -8.03
N LEU A 154 -8.02 7.29 -6.87
CA LEU A 154 -8.76 6.04 -6.64
C LEU A 154 -9.98 5.88 -7.56
N ASN A 155 -10.64 6.98 -7.95
CA ASN A 155 -11.79 6.98 -8.85
C ASN A 155 -11.48 6.36 -10.23
N ASN A 156 -10.25 6.45 -10.69
CA ASN A 156 -9.83 5.96 -11.99
C ASN A 156 -9.12 4.60 -11.92
N ALA A 157 -8.84 4.08 -10.73
CA ALA A 157 -8.14 2.81 -10.56
C ALA A 157 -9.03 1.59 -10.81
N ASN A 158 -8.45 0.54 -11.41
CA ASN A 158 -9.09 -0.76 -11.58
C ASN A 158 -8.92 -1.64 -10.33
N VAL A 159 -7.74 -1.54 -9.69
CA VAL A 159 -7.40 -2.27 -8.47
C VAL A 159 -6.88 -1.29 -7.43
N ILE A 160 -7.35 -1.41 -6.20
CA ILE A 160 -6.97 -0.51 -5.11
C ILE A 160 -6.58 -1.35 -3.90
N LEU A 161 -5.36 -1.15 -3.37
CA LEU A 161 -5.01 -1.54 -2.02
C LEU A 161 -5.37 -0.39 -1.09
N LEU A 162 -6.38 -0.58 -0.26
CA LEU A 162 -6.89 0.45 0.65
C LEU A 162 -6.72 0.01 2.09
N GLU A 163 -6.31 0.94 2.94
CA GLU A 163 -6.17 0.68 4.37
C GLU A 163 -7.50 0.36 5.04
N SER A 164 -7.49 -0.67 5.91
CA SER A 164 -8.53 -0.99 6.89
C SER A 164 -7.82 -1.39 8.19
N ASN A 165 -7.29 -0.38 8.90
CA ASN A 165 -6.29 -0.60 9.92
C ASN A 165 -6.87 -1.21 11.21
N HIS A 166 -7.90 -0.60 11.77
CA HIS A 166 -8.37 -0.97 13.10
C HIS A 166 -9.89 -0.97 13.23
N ASP A 167 -10.38 -1.78 14.12
CA ASP A 167 -11.70 -1.65 14.70
C ASP A 167 -11.65 -0.60 15.82
N VAL A 168 -12.62 0.32 15.82
CA VAL A 168 -12.62 1.47 16.74
C VAL A 168 -12.76 1.03 18.20
N GLU A 169 -13.62 0.04 18.47
CA GLU A 169 -13.86 -0.43 19.83
C GLU A 169 -12.67 -1.28 20.34
N MET A 170 -12.12 -2.16 19.49
CA MET A 170 -10.89 -2.87 19.85
C MET A 170 -9.74 -1.92 20.16
N LEU A 171 -9.60 -0.83 19.40
CA LEU A 171 -8.57 0.18 19.66
C LEU A 171 -8.83 0.92 20.97
N LYS A 172 -10.07 1.38 21.22
CA LYS A 172 -10.43 2.11 22.44
C LYS A 172 -10.18 1.28 23.71
N PHE A 173 -10.59 0.03 23.69
CA PHE A 173 -10.51 -0.88 24.86
C PHE A 173 -9.25 -1.75 24.85
N GLY A 174 -8.47 -1.76 23.77
CA GLY A 174 -7.25 -2.53 23.62
C GLY A 174 -6.08 -2.05 24.50
N PRO A 175 -4.95 -2.77 24.47
CA PRO A 175 -3.84 -2.56 25.40
C PRO A 175 -2.93 -1.36 25.06
N TYR A 176 -3.16 -0.65 23.96
CA TYR A 176 -2.29 0.45 23.56
C TYR A 176 -2.36 1.63 24.54
N PRO A 177 -1.23 2.33 24.79
CA PRO A 177 -1.22 3.57 25.56
C PRO A 177 -2.16 4.63 24.96
N TYR A 178 -2.73 5.48 25.81
CA TYR A 178 -3.69 6.52 25.39
C TYR A 178 -3.14 7.45 24.28
N THR A 179 -1.88 7.85 24.39
CA THR A 179 -1.20 8.68 23.38
C THR A 179 -1.16 8.03 22.01
N LEU A 180 -0.87 6.71 21.95
CA LEU A 180 -0.87 5.95 20.71
C LEU A 180 -2.29 5.79 20.13
N LYS A 181 -3.29 5.53 20.98
CA LYS A 181 -4.70 5.49 20.57
C LYS A 181 -5.14 6.81 19.92
N ARG A 182 -4.81 7.94 20.55
CA ARG A 182 -5.10 9.28 20.01
C ARG A 182 -4.42 9.52 18.66
N ARG A 183 -3.16 9.12 18.53
CA ARG A 183 -2.42 9.21 17.26
C ARG A 183 -3.11 8.42 16.16
N ILE A 184 -3.44 7.15 16.42
CA ILE A 184 -4.09 6.26 15.44
C ILE A 184 -5.45 6.84 14.99
N LEU A 185 -6.24 7.39 15.91
CA LEU A 185 -7.55 7.98 15.62
C LEU A 185 -7.48 9.40 15.02
N SER A 186 -6.30 9.96 14.87
CA SER A 186 -6.14 11.33 14.34
C SER A 186 -6.16 11.37 12.81
N LYS A 187 -6.25 12.60 12.26
CA LYS A 187 -6.15 12.81 10.81
C LYS A 187 -4.82 12.40 10.18
N ILE A 188 -3.77 12.21 10.98
CA ILE A 188 -2.46 11.73 10.54
C ILE A 188 -2.19 10.29 11.00
N GLY A 189 -3.22 9.59 11.47
CA GLY A 189 -3.17 8.20 11.91
C GLY A 189 -3.55 7.24 10.78
N HIS A 190 -4.58 6.42 11.03
CA HIS A 190 -4.98 5.33 10.15
C HIS A 190 -6.50 5.24 9.99
N LEU A 191 -6.98 4.77 8.83
CA LEU A 191 -8.40 4.50 8.61
C LEU A 191 -8.90 3.35 9.48
N SER A 192 -10.03 3.59 10.16
CA SER A 192 -10.80 2.50 10.76
C SER A 192 -11.46 1.62 9.70
N ASN A 193 -11.96 0.44 10.10
CA ASN A 193 -12.74 -0.42 9.21
C ASN A 193 -14.00 0.29 8.68
N GLU A 194 -14.66 1.09 9.53
CA GLU A 194 -15.83 1.85 9.14
C GLU A 194 -15.50 2.97 8.16
N ASP A 195 -14.43 3.73 8.40
CA ASP A 195 -14.01 4.81 7.52
C ASP A 195 -13.47 4.28 6.19
N CYS A 196 -12.84 3.11 6.19
CA CYS A 196 -12.51 2.39 4.97
C CYS A 196 -13.78 2.08 4.14
N GLY A 197 -14.83 1.57 4.79
CA GLY A 197 -16.12 1.31 4.13
C GLY A 197 -16.72 2.58 3.51
N LYS A 198 -16.70 3.71 4.24
CA LYS A 198 -17.16 5.02 3.73
C LYS A 198 -16.29 5.51 2.56
N ALA A 199 -14.95 5.35 2.68
CA ALA A 199 -14.03 5.70 1.61
C ALA A 199 -14.31 4.93 0.31
N ILE A 200 -14.67 3.64 0.41
CA ILE A 200 -15.08 2.85 -0.75
C ILE A 200 -16.38 3.38 -1.38
N LEU A 201 -17.36 3.81 -0.58
CA LEU A 201 -18.59 4.44 -1.09
C LEU A 201 -18.28 5.73 -1.86
N ASP A 202 -17.39 6.55 -1.33
CA ASP A 202 -16.99 7.82 -1.94
C ASP A 202 -16.35 7.64 -3.33
N ILE A 203 -15.73 6.49 -3.58
CA ILE A 203 -15.06 6.17 -4.86
C ILE A 203 -15.85 5.20 -5.75
N ALA A 204 -17.03 4.76 -5.32
CA ALA A 204 -17.94 3.91 -6.09
C ALA A 204 -18.66 4.74 -7.16
N ASN A 205 -18.05 4.90 -8.33
CA ASN A 205 -18.50 5.78 -9.40
C ASN A 205 -19.14 5.05 -10.60
N GLY A 206 -19.69 3.87 -10.40
CA GLY A 206 -20.29 3.02 -11.44
C GLY A 206 -19.30 2.24 -12.32
N LYS A 207 -18.00 2.47 -12.18
CA LYS A 207 -16.96 1.63 -12.80
C LYS A 207 -16.59 0.48 -11.86
N PHE A 208 -16.56 -0.75 -12.39
CA PHE A 208 -16.16 -1.91 -11.58
C PHE A 208 -14.72 -1.76 -11.05
N LYS A 209 -14.54 -1.99 -9.75
CA LYS A 209 -13.26 -1.92 -9.07
C LYS A 209 -13.00 -3.18 -8.24
N LYS A 210 -11.74 -3.59 -8.15
CA LYS A 210 -11.27 -4.56 -7.16
C LYS A 210 -10.64 -3.83 -5.99
N ILE A 211 -11.26 -3.92 -4.82
CA ILE A 211 -10.74 -3.34 -3.58
C ILE A 211 -10.08 -4.44 -2.78
N ILE A 212 -8.86 -4.21 -2.36
CA ILE A 212 -8.11 -5.12 -1.48
C ILE A 212 -7.88 -4.38 -0.17
N LEU A 213 -8.49 -4.87 0.90
CA LEU A 213 -8.33 -4.31 2.24
C LEU A 213 -6.98 -4.75 2.79
N GLY A 214 -6.18 -3.81 3.24
CA GLY A 214 -4.82 -4.08 3.71
C GLY A 214 -4.43 -3.26 4.93
N HIS A 215 -3.18 -3.38 5.32
CA HIS A 215 -2.55 -2.65 6.43
C HIS A 215 -3.27 -2.82 7.78
N LEU A 216 -3.75 -4.03 8.08
CA LEU A 216 -4.46 -4.30 9.33
C LEU A 216 -3.54 -4.20 10.55
N SER A 217 -4.02 -3.60 11.63
CA SER A 217 -3.38 -3.67 12.94
C SER A 217 -3.28 -5.12 13.41
N LYS A 218 -2.15 -5.48 14.02
CA LYS A 218 -1.96 -6.82 14.58
C LYS A 218 -2.79 -7.06 15.85
N ILE A 219 -3.07 -6.00 16.59
CA ILE A 219 -3.68 -6.07 17.95
C ILE A 219 -5.14 -5.61 17.92
N ASN A 220 -5.44 -4.58 17.12
CA ASN A 220 -6.74 -3.93 17.15
C ASN A 220 -7.58 -4.25 15.90
N ASN A 221 -7.30 -5.37 15.23
CA ASN A 221 -8.06 -5.83 14.08
C ASN A 221 -7.79 -7.32 13.79
N TYR A 222 -8.70 -7.94 13.03
CA TYR A 222 -8.47 -9.24 12.37
C TYR A 222 -9.27 -9.31 11.05
N PRO A 223 -8.87 -10.15 10.09
CA PRO A 223 -9.39 -10.10 8.72
C PRO A 223 -10.91 -10.20 8.62
N GLU A 224 -11.52 -11.11 9.36
CA GLU A 224 -12.97 -11.36 9.30
C GLU A 224 -13.78 -10.16 9.82
N LEU A 225 -13.29 -9.48 10.87
CA LEU A 225 -13.93 -8.28 11.41
C LEU A 225 -13.84 -7.13 10.42
N ALA A 226 -12.63 -6.85 9.92
CA ALA A 226 -12.42 -5.80 8.92
C ALA A 226 -13.33 -6.01 7.70
N TYR A 227 -13.34 -7.21 7.15
CA TYR A 227 -14.16 -7.56 6.00
C TYR A 227 -15.65 -7.36 6.26
N LYS A 228 -16.18 -7.94 7.36
CA LYS A 228 -17.59 -7.81 7.73
C LYS A 228 -18.01 -6.37 8.00
N THR A 229 -17.18 -5.58 8.68
CA THR A 229 -17.47 -4.16 8.96
C THR A 229 -17.57 -3.37 7.67
N VAL A 230 -16.61 -3.51 6.77
CA VAL A 230 -16.64 -2.85 5.44
C VAL A 230 -17.88 -3.29 4.67
N LEU A 231 -18.16 -4.60 4.58
CA LEU A 231 -19.35 -5.08 3.87
C LEU A 231 -20.66 -4.54 4.45
N ASN A 232 -20.77 -4.42 5.77
CA ASN A 232 -21.96 -3.85 6.41
C ASN A 232 -22.18 -2.40 5.98
N VAL A 233 -21.12 -1.59 5.86
CA VAL A 233 -21.22 -0.21 5.37
C VAL A 233 -21.68 -0.21 3.92
N LEU A 234 -21.10 -1.03 3.04
CA LEU A 234 -21.43 -1.10 1.63
C LEU A 234 -22.86 -1.57 1.39
N ASN A 235 -23.30 -2.62 2.09
CA ASN A 235 -24.64 -3.19 1.94
C ASN A 235 -25.74 -2.21 2.37
N LYS A 236 -25.53 -1.44 3.45
CA LYS A 236 -26.46 -0.38 3.89
C LYS A 236 -26.66 0.70 2.82
N SER A 237 -25.69 0.90 1.96
CA SER A 237 -25.72 1.90 0.88
C SER A 237 -26.13 1.30 -0.49
N GLY A 238 -26.57 0.04 -0.53
CA GLY A 238 -27.10 -0.60 -1.74
C GLY A 238 -26.04 -1.08 -2.75
N ILE A 239 -24.76 -1.07 -2.39
CA ILE A 239 -23.68 -1.60 -3.25
C ILE A 239 -23.85 -3.12 -3.43
N LYS A 240 -23.81 -3.57 -4.67
CA LYS A 240 -23.91 -5.00 -5.03
C LYS A 240 -22.50 -5.57 -5.29
N LEU A 241 -22.02 -6.40 -4.36
CA LEU A 241 -20.74 -7.09 -4.53
C LEU A 241 -20.72 -7.93 -5.81
N ASN A 242 -19.55 -8.01 -6.42
CA ASN A 242 -19.26 -8.70 -7.69
C ASN A 242 -20.02 -8.16 -8.92
N LYS A 243 -20.85 -7.12 -8.74
CA LYS A 243 -21.48 -6.36 -9.81
C LYS A 243 -20.91 -4.95 -9.90
N ASP A 244 -20.93 -4.22 -8.81
CA ASP A 244 -20.45 -2.83 -8.74
C ASP A 244 -18.95 -2.78 -8.38
N LEU A 245 -18.52 -3.62 -7.44
CA LEU A 245 -17.14 -3.81 -7.03
C LEU A 245 -16.93 -5.17 -6.38
N SER A 246 -15.68 -5.58 -6.22
CA SER A 246 -15.31 -6.76 -5.41
C SER A 246 -14.36 -6.36 -4.29
N VAL A 247 -14.51 -7.00 -3.11
CA VAL A 247 -13.69 -6.75 -1.92
C VAL A 247 -12.93 -8.01 -1.57
N PHE A 248 -11.63 -7.88 -1.35
CA PHE A 248 -10.71 -8.95 -0.93
C PHE A 248 -9.90 -8.51 0.26
N MET A 249 -9.25 -9.47 0.94
CA MET A 249 -8.35 -9.21 2.05
C MET A 249 -6.90 -9.46 1.65
N ALA A 250 -6.01 -8.51 1.92
CA ALA A 250 -4.58 -8.76 1.86
C ALA A 250 -4.15 -9.59 3.09
N LYS A 251 -3.19 -10.48 2.87
CA LYS A 251 -2.64 -11.34 3.92
C LYS A 251 -1.40 -10.69 4.55
N ARG A 252 -1.26 -10.87 5.86
CA ARG A 252 -0.14 -10.30 6.61
C ARG A 252 1.20 -10.99 6.35
N ASN A 253 1.21 -12.33 6.35
CA ASN A 253 2.42 -13.13 6.47
C ASN A 253 2.76 -13.96 5.23
N MET A 254 2.00 -13.80 4.15
CA MET A 254 2.18 -14.53 2.90
C MET A 254 1.55 -13.77 1.74
N PRO A 255 1.94 -14.06 0.49
CA PRO A 255 1.33 -13.45 -0.67
C PRO A 255 -0.20 -13.63 -0.70
N SER A 256 -0.87 -12.56 -1.07
CA SER A 256 -2.32 -12.52 -1.27
C SER A 256 -2.68 -13.03 -2.67
N ASN A 257 -3.96 -12.94 -3.03
CA ASN A 257 -4.40 -13.36 -4.35
C ASN A 257 -3.62 -12.63 -5.45
N TYR A 258 -2.91 -13.39 -6.27
CA TYR A 258 -2.26 -12.92 -7.49
C TYR A 258 -3.34 -12.51 -8.49
N THR A 259 -3.53 -11.20 -8.66
CA THR A 259 -4.60 -10.67 -9.50
C THR A 259 -4.01 -10.26 -10.86
N LYS A 260 -4.41 -10.97 -11.93
CA LYS A 260 -4.17 -10.55 -13.32
C LYS A 260 -5.44 -9.88 -13.86
N PHE A 261 -5.33 -8.75 -14.53
CA PHE A 261 -6.45 -7.95 -15.03
C PHE A 261 -6.04 -7.11 -16.24
#